data_dffab5e6e40ce972396419d178e14f7c
#
_entry.id   dffab5e6e40ce972396419d178e14f7c
#
_cell.length_a   1.000
_cell.length_b   1.000
_cell.length_c   1.000
_cell.angle_alpha   90.00
_cell.angle_beta   90.00
_cell.angle_gamma   90.00
#
_symmetry.space_group_name_H-M   'P 1'
#
loop_
_entity.id
_entity.type
_entity.pdbx_description
1 polymer ?
#
loop_
_entity_poly.entity_id
_entity_poly.type
_entity_poly.pdbx_seq_one_letter_code
_entity_poly.pdbx_strand_id
1 'polypeptide(L)'
;GRDVDKFKEMNLTPQKSSKINAPAIAESPVNIECKVVNVIELGSHDMFIAKVEAVHVDEKLLDDKGRLRLEDANLLAYSHGEYFELGEKIGKFGFSVAKKK
;
A
#
# COMPACT_ATOMS: atom_id res chain seq x y z
N GLY A 1 0.91 13.48 12.25
CA GLY A 1 1.44 14.45 13.16
C GLY A 1 0.79 14.38 14.53
N ARG A 2 1.53 14.76 15.53
CA ARG A 2 1.10 14.71 16.92
C ARG A 2 -0.12 15.58 17.22
N ASP A 3 -0.16 16.74 16.61
CA ASP A 3 -1.16 17.77 16.90
C ASP A 3 -2.24 17.84 15.82
N VAL A 4 -2.25 16.90 14.89
CA VAL A 4 -3.14 16.92 13.74
C VAL A 4 -3.84 15.57 13.58
N ASP A 5 -5.17 15.60 13.49
CA ASP A 5 -5.93 14.44 13.06
C ASP A 5 -5.89 14.40 11.53
N LYS A 6 -5.09 13.52 10.99
CA LYS A 6 -4.87 13.44 9.54
C LYS A 6 -6.13 13.08 8.76
N PHE A 7 -7.02 12.29 9.35
CA PHE A 7 -8.29 11.98 8.70
C PHE A 7 -9.12 13.24 8.51
N LYS A 8 -9.23 14.05 9.55
CA LYS A 8 -9.99 15.29 9.51
C LYS A 8 -9.30 16.33 8.61
N GLU A 9 -7.99 16.49 8.77
CA GLU A 9 -7.20 17.48 8.03
C GLU A 9 -7.21 17.22 6.53
N MET A 10 -7.10 15.95 6.14
CA MET A 10 -7.08 15.53 4.74
C MET A 10 -8.46 15.19 4.20
N ASN A 11 -9.50 15.40 4.99
CA ASN A 11 -10.89 15.08 4.63
C ASN A 11 -11.07 13.62 4.22
N LEU A 12 -10.45 12.72 4.99
CA LEU A 12 -10.53 11.28 4.76
C LEU A 12 -11.50 10.64 5.74
N THR A 13 -12.08 9.53 5.34
CA THR A 13 -13.07 8.81 6.13
C THR A 13 -12.45 7.56 6.75
N PRO A 14 -12.41 7.44 8.09
CA PRO A 14 -11.96 6.20 8.72
C PRO A 14 -12.98 5.10 8.51
N GLN A 15 -12.48 3.89 8.27
CA GLN A 15 -13.31 2.70 8.09
C GLN A 15 -12.80 1.61 9.01
N LYS A 16 -13.74 0.87 9.61
CA LYS A 16 -13.37 -0.21 10.52
C LYS A 16 -12.60 -1.30 9.76
N SER A 17 -11.46 -1.69 10.31
CA SER A 17 -10.67 -2.80 9.78
C SER A 17 -11.27 -4.14 10.18
N SER A 18 -10.89 -5.21 9.48
CA SER A 18 -11.44 -6.55 9.72
C SER A 18 -10.64 -7.34 10.75
N LYS A 19 -9.32 -7.19 10.80
CA LYS A 19 -8.43 -8.01 11.62
C LYS A 19 -7.65 -7.24 12.66
N ILE A 20 -7.58 -5.92 12.54
CA ILE A 20 -6.80 -5.06 13.45
C ILE A 20 -7.70 -3.95 14.00
N ASN A 21 -7.21 -3.27 15.05
CA ASN A 21 -7.95 -2.17 15.66
C ASN A 21 -7.73 -0.82 14.97
N ALA A 22 -6.62 -0.67 14.23
CA ALA A 22 -6.35 0.57 13.53
C ALA A 22 -7.35 0.77 12.39
N PRO A 23 -7.79 2.01 12.12
CA PRO A 23 -8.75 2.24 11.05
C PRO A 23 -8.13 2.12 9.67
N ALA A 24 -8.92 1.71 8.70
CA ALA A 24 -8.59 1.80 7.28
C ALA A 24 -9.06 3.16 6.74
N ILE A 25 -8.65 3.48 5.53
CA ILE A 25 -9.04 4.71 4.83
C ILE A 25 -10.05 4.35 3.76
N ALA A 26 -11.30 4.81 3.91
CA ALA A 26 -12.38 4.43 3.01
C ALA A 26 -12.10 4.85 1.55
N GLU A 27 -11.46 6.00 1.36
CA GLU A 27 -11.15 6.53 0.03
C GLU A 27 -9.99 5.81 -0.67
N SER A 28 -9.20 5.03 0.07
CA SER A 28 -8.06 4.33 -0.52
C SER A 28 -8.53 3.05 -1.22
N PRO A 29 -8.13 2.83 -2.49
CA PRO A 29 -8.54 1.62 -3.21
C PRO A 29 -7.86 0.35 -2.71
N VAL A 30 -6.76 0.49 -1.96
CA VAL A 30 -6.07 -0.65 -1.35
C VAL A 30 -5.75 -0.30 0.09
N ASN A 31 -6.14 -1.17 1.01
CA ASN A 31 -5.78 -1.07 2.42
C ASN A 31 -5.13 -2.37 2.85
N ILE A 32 -3.97 -2.27 3.48
CA ILE A 32 -3.23 -3.43 3.98
C ILE A 32 -3.26 -3.36 5.51
N GLU A 33 -3.91 -4.34 6.13
CA GLU A 33 -3.97 -4.44 7.59
C GLU A 33 -2.75 -5.17 8.09
N CYS A 34 -1.98 -4.52 8.94
CA CYS A 34 -0.71 -5.05 9.43
C CYS A 34 -0.66 -4.98 10.95
N LYS A 35 0.09 -5.91 11.53
CA LYS A 35 0.39 -5.93 12.95
C LYS A 35 1.91 -5.84 13.12
N VAL A 36 2.38 -4.83 13.84
CA VAL A 36 3.81 -4.63 14.07
C VAL A 36 4.36 -5.80 14.88
N VAL A 37 5.43 -6.42 14.39
CA VAL A 37 6.09 -7.55 15.07
C VAL A 37 7.50 -7.17 15.55
N ASN A 38 8.09 -6.12 15.02
CA ASN A 38 9.40 -5.65 15.46
C ASN A 38 9.58 -4.18 15.10
N VAL A 39 10.38 -3.48 15.91
CA VAL A 39 10.76 -2.09 15.66
C VAL A 39 12.28 -2.01 15.80
N ILE A 40 12.96 -1.51 14.77
CA ILE A 40 14.42 -1.35 14.78
C ILE A 40 14.71 0.14 14.79
N GLU A 41 15.40 0.56 15.85
CA GLU A 41 15.79 1.96 16.01
C GLU A 41 17.04 2.22 15.18
N LEU A 42 16.95 3.21 14.26
CA LEU A 42 18.03 3.54 13.35
C LEU A 42 18.58 4.96 13.58
N GLY A 43 18.30 5.54 14.75
CA GLY A 43 18.73 6.87 15.10
C GLY A 43 17.68 7.91 14.76
N SER A 44 17.76 8.52 13.59
CA SER A 44 16.80 9.55 13.18
C SER A 44 15.42 8.98 12.82
N HIS A 45 15.35 7.70 12.51
CA HIS A 45 14.11 7.01 12.10
C HIS A 45 14.06 5.62 12.71
N ASP A 46 12.85 5.11 12.86
CA ASP A 46 12.62 3.74 13.27
C ASP A 46 12.10 2.94 12.08
N MET A 47 12.54 1.69 11.98
CA MET A 47 12.03 0.76 10.97
C MET A 47 11.04 -0.20 11.62
N PHE A 48 9.80 -0.19 11.14
CA PHE A 48 8.75 -1.06 11.64
C PHE A 48 8.62 -2.28 10.73
N ILE A 49 8.69 -3.47 11.32
CA ILE A 49 8.46 -4.72 10.60
C ILE A 49 7.09 -5.21 11.04
N ALA A 50 6.21 -5.43 10.08
CA ALA A 50 4.84 -5.80 10.36
C ALA A 50 4.41 -7.02 9.56
N LYS A 51 3.58 -7.85 10.21
CA LYS A 51 2.95 -8.98 9.55
C LYS A 51 1.67 -8.50 8.88
N VAL A 52 1.46 -8.87 7.63
CA VAL A 52 0.22 -8.58 6.91
C VAL A 52 -0.87 -9.53 7.39
N GLU A 53 -1.96 -8.97 7.92
CA GLU A 53 -3.10 -9.74 8.41
C GLU A 53 -4.23 -9.83 7.39
N ALA A 54 -4.42 -8.79 6.58
CA ALA A 54 -5.46 -8.76 5.55
C ALA A 54 -5.13 -7.72 4.50
N VAL A 55 -5.62 -7.92 3.29
CA VAL A 55 -5.52 -6.95 2.20
C VAL A 55 -6.92 -6.74 1.64
N HIS A 56 -7.33 -5.48 1.56
CA HIS A 56 -8.61 -5.10 0.99
C HIS A 56 -8.36 -4.29 -0.27
N VAL A 57 -9.01 -4.65 -1.36
CA VAL A 57 -8.88 -3.97 -2.64
C VAL A 57 -10.24 -3.60 -3.19
N ASP A 58 -10.29 -2.48 -3.91
CA ASP A 58 -11.49 -2.08 -4.64
C ASP A 58 -11.69 -3.04 -5.81
N GLU A 59 -12.91 -3.53 -5.98
CA GLU A 59 -13.25 -4.44 -7.08
C GLU A 59 -12.89 -3.87 -8.44
N LYS A 60 -12.89 -2.56 -8.59
CA LYS A 60 -12.52 -1.89 -9.84
C LYS A 60 -11.08 -2.17 -10.26
N LEU A 61 -10.23 -2.57 -9.32
CA LEU A 61 -8.84 -2.93 -9.61
C LEU A 61 -8.65 -4.40 -9.96
N LEU A 62 -9.72 -5.20 -9.93
CA LEU A 62 -9.64 -6.61 -10.28
C LEU A 62 -10.11 -6.81 -11.71
N ASP A 63 -9.40 -7.67 -12.45
CA ASP A 63 -9.84 -8.06 -13.80
C ASP A 63 -10.83 -9.23 -13.72
N ASP A 64 -11.29 -9.72 -14.87
CA ASP A 64 -12.28 -10.80 -14.95
C ASP A 64 -11.81 -12.10 -14.30
N LYS A 65 -10.50 -12.25 -14.17
CA LYS A 65 -9.89 -13.45 -13.58
C LYS A 65 -9.47 -13.25 -12.13
N GLY A 66 -9.80 -12.09 -11.56
CA GLY A 66 -9.44 -11.76 -10.19
C GLY A 66 -8.02 -11.24 -10.00
N ARG A 67 -7.30 -10.91 -11.08
CA ARG A 67 -5.96 -10.35 -10.98
C ARG A 67 -6.04 -8.89 -10.54
N LEU A 68 -5.23 -8.52 -9.57
CA LEU A 68 -5.13 -7.14 -9.09
C LEU A 68 -4.31 -6.31 -10.08
N ARG A 69 -4.95 -5.31 -10.66
CA ARG A 69 -4.33 -4.42 -11.65
C ARG A 69 -3.79 -3.15 -10.99
N LEU A 70 -2.65 -3.28 -10.31
CA LEU A 70 -2.03 -2.13 -9.64
C LEU A 70 -1.57 -1.06 -10.62
N GLU A 71 -1.34 -1.41 -11.87
CA GLU A 71 -1.00 -0.45 -12.91
C GLU A 71 -2.10 0.59 -13.12
N ASP A 72 -3.34 0.28 -12.74
CA ASP A 72 -4.47 1.19 -12.86
C ASP A 72 -4.81 1.92 -11.55
N ALA A 73 -3.99 1.75 -10.52
CA ALA A 73 -4.25 2.32 -9.20
C ALA A 73 -3.61 3.68 -8.98
N ASN A 74 -2.90 4.22 -9.96
CA ASN A 74 -2.18 5.51 -9.87
C ASN A 74 -1.23 5.54 -8.68
N LEU A 75 -0.42 4.51 -8.55
CA LEU A 75 0.51 4.40 -7.43
C LEU A 75 1.65 5.39 -7.57
N LEU A 76 2.23 5.76 -6.43
CA LEU A 76 3.35 6.69 -6.35
C LEU A 76 4.62 5.96 -5.94
N ALA A 77 5.74 6.42 -6.44
CA ALA A 77 7.06 5.99 -5.99
C ALA A 77 7.82 7.19 -5.44
N TYR A 78 8.51 6.98 -4.32
CA TYR A 78 9.42 7.97 -3.77
C TYR A 78 10.84 7.59 -4.15
N SER A 79 11.53 8.47 -4.85
CA SER A 79 12.89 8.21 -5.29
C SER A 79 13.71 9.49 -5.22
N HIS A 80 14.81 9.41 -4.47
CA HIS A 80 15.79 10.51 -4.35
C HIS A 80 15.13 11.85 -4.03
N GLY A 81 14.28 11.85 -3.01
CA GLY A 81 13.67 13.08 -2.51
C GLY A 81 12.45 13.58 -3.29
N GLU A 82 12.04 12.85 -4.31
CA GLU A 82 10.93 13.26 -5.16
C GLU A 82 9.91 12.14 -5.33
N TYR A 83 8.68 12.51 -5.70
CA TYR A 83 7.61 11.56 -5.95
C TYR A 83 7.34 11.44 -7.43
N PHE A 84 7.12 10.22 -7.89
CA PHE A 84 6.85 9.91 -9.29
C PHE A 84 5.62 9.02 -9.38
N GLU A 85 4.88 9.14 -10.46
CA GLU A 85 3.87 8.15 -10.77
C GLU A 85 4.55 6.92 -11.37
N LEU A 86 4.00 5.74 -11.11
CA LEU A 86 4.47 4.53 -11.77
C LEU A 86 4.07 4.56 -13.24
N GLY A 87 4.97 4.13 -14.10
CA GLY A 87 4.73 4.06 -15.53
C GLY A 87 4.05 2.76 -15.96
N GLU A 88 4.24 2.41 -17.21
CA GLU A 88 3.66 1.20 -17.80
C GLU A 88 4.28 -0.06 -17.22
N LYS A 89 3.48 -1.12 -17.21
CA LYS A 89 3.97 -2.44 -16.82
C LYS A 89 4.99 -2.93 -17.86
N ILE A 90 6.20 -3.29 -17.41
CA ILE A 90 7.28 -3.74 -18.28
C ILE A 90 7.52 -5.25 -18.21
N GLY A 91 6.81 -5.94 -17.33
CA GLY A 91 6.97 -7.37 -17.16
C GLY A 91 6.09 -7.91 -16.06
N LYS A 92 6.06 -9.21 -15.92
CA LYS A 92 5.31 -9.87 -14.85
C LYS A 92 6.30 -10.66 -13.99
N PHE A 93 5.79 -11.23 -12.92
CA PHE A 93 6.60 -12.02 -11.99
C PHE A 93 7.49 -13.01 -12.76
N GLY A 94 8.78 -12.97 -12.48
CA GLY A 94 9.74 -13.89 -13.07
C GLY A 94 10.28 -13.48 -14.44
N PHE A 95 9.87 -12.32 -15.00
CA PHE A 95 10.31 -11.95 -16.35
C PHE A 95 11.83 -11.80 -16.45
N SER A 96 12.50 -11.38 -15.39
CA SER A 96 13.96 -11.17 -15.39
C SER A 96 14.75 -12.47 -15.48
N VAL A 97 14.12 -13.60 -15.17
CA VAL A 97 14.74 -14.92 -15.23
C VAL A 97 14.03 -15.83 -16.24
N ALA A 98 13.10 -15.29 -17.01
CA ALA A 98 12.38 -16.05 -18.02
C ALA A 98 13.32 -16.45 -19.15
N LYS A 99 13.19 -17.70 -19.60
CA LYS A 99 13.99 -18.19 -20.72
C LYS A 99 13.41 -17.66 -22.03
N LYS A 100 14.29 -17.21 -22.91
CA LYS A 100 13.87 -16.84 -24.26
C LYS A 100 13.53 -18.09 -25.05
N LYS A 101 12.49 -17.99 -25.80
CA LYS A 101 12.11 -19.05 -26.73
C LYS A 101 12.55 -18.70 -28.14
#